data_908dabe3c7726ae91177acda9001913f
#
_entry.id   908dabe3c7726ae91177acda9001913f
#
_cell.length_a   1.000
_cell.length_b   1.000
_cell.length_c   1.000
_cell.angle_alpha   90.00
_cell.angle_beta   90.00
_cell.angle_gamma   90.00
#
_symmetry.space_group_name_H-M   'P 1'
#
loop_
_entity.id
_entity.type
_entity.pdbx_description
1 polymer ?
#
loop_
_entity_poly.entity_id
_entity_poly.type
_entity_poly.pdbx_seq_one_letter_code
_entity_poly.pdbx_strand_id
1 'polypeptide(L)'
;NSHNRGVALGSKRLAIVEVNENMPRCLGGNDEYVHISEIDYIIEGSNTPIFATPPSAAPTPEETKIAGFIMEQIPDGACIQLGIGAMPNLLGTMLADSDLKDLGVQSEMFCDAYVKMYEKGKITNARKAYDINKSTYSFCLGTQETYDFLDNNPLCASCTVNYTNNPNRIAMHDNMIAINNILEVDLLTQVCSESSGLRQISGTGGQLDFVIGAFHSKGGKAFLAFSSTYKDKEGNMQSRI
;
A
#
# COMPACT_ATOMS: atom_id res chain seq x y z
N ASN A 1 -10.83 -11.71 -2.56
CA ASN A 1 -10.25 -10.71 -1.68
C ASN A 1 -9.64 -11.38 -0.44
N SER A 2 -8.31 -11.39 -0.37
CA SER A 2 -7.53 -12.07 0.67
C SER A 2 -7.75 -11.53 2.08
N HIS A 3 -8.19 -10.28 2.25
CA HIS A 3 -8.45 -9.70 3.57
C HIS A 3 -9.59 -10.40 4.31
N ASN A 4 -10.64 -10.74 3.61
CA ASN A 4 -11.88 -11.23 4.21
C ASN A 4 -12.03 -12.75 4.13
N ARG A 5 -11.11 -13.45 3.46
CA ARG A 5 -11.24 -14.89 3.23
C ARG A 5 -11.41 -15.67 4.52
N GLY A 6 -10.55 -15.45 5.51
CA GLY A 6 -10.63 -16.13 6.79
C GLY A 6 -11.92 -15.88 7.56
N VAL A 7 -12.49 -14.67 7.44
CA VAL A 7 -13.78 -14.33 8.06
C VAL A 7 -14.94 -14.94 7.29
N ALA A 8 -14.90 -14.92 5.97
CA ALA A 8 -15.98 -15.47 5.14
C ALA A 8 -16.06 -16.99 5.18
N LEU A 9 -14.90 -17.67 5.16
CA LEU A 9 -14.84 -19.13 5.04
C LEU A 9 -14.54 -19.86 6.37
N GLY A 10 -13.97 -19.17 7.35
CA GLY A 10 -13.49 -19.78 8.60
C GLY A 10 -14.52 -19.93 9.73
N SER A 11 -15.78 -19.61 9.50
CA SER A 11 -16.83 -19.71 10.52
C SER A 11 -18.12 -20.31 9.93
N LYS A 12 -19.06 -20.68 10.80
CA LYS A 12 -20.40 -21.15 10.41
C LYS A 12 -21.29 -20.03 9.81
N ARG A 13 -20.72 -19.10 9.07
CA ARG A 13 -21.41 -17.98 8.41
C ARG A 13 -21.64 -18.31 6.95
N LEU A 14 -22.60 -17.63 6.34
CA LEU A 14 -22.84 -17.74 4.92
C LEU A 14 -21.72 -17.04 4.14
N ALA A 15 -21.12 -17.73 3.18
CA ALA A 15 -20.18 -17.18 2.23
C ALA A 15 -20.94 -16.83 0.95
N ILE A 16 -21.14 -15.53 0.72
CA ILE A 16 -21.82 -15.00 -0.46
C ILE A 16 -20.75 -14.29 -1.29
N VAL A 17 -20.60 -14.67 -2.55
CA VAL A 17 -19.63 -14.11 -3.48
C VAL A 17 -20.35 -13.45 -4.65
N GLU A 18 -20.07 -12.17 -4.89
CA GLU A 18 -20.43 -11.50 -6.13
C GLU A 18 -19.29 -11.66 -7.13
N VAL A 19 -19.60 -12.15 -8.33
CA VAL A 19 -18.65 -12.26 -9.43
C VAL A 19 -18.71 -11.02 -10.31
N ASN A 20 -17.55 -10.57 -10.79
CA ASN A 20 -17.43 -9.39 -11.64
C ASN A 20 -16.33 -9.64 -12.67
N GLU A 21 -16.69 -9.62 -13.95
CA GLU A 21 -15.75 -9.89 -15.06
C GLU A 21 -14.67 -8.82 -15.22
N ASN A 22 -14.88 -7.62 -14.64
CA ASN A 22 -13.87 -6.55 -14.65
C ASN A 22 -12.78 -6.74 -13.60
N MET A 23 -12.93 -7.71 -12.67
CA MET A 23 -11.88 -7.97 -11.66
C MET A 23 -10.66 -8.64 -12.30
N PRO A 24 -9.45 -8.09 -12.13
CA PRO A 24 -8.24 -8.74 -12.61
C PRO A 24 -8.04 -10.08 -11.90
N ARG A 25 -7.55 -11.07 -12.63
CA ARG A 25 -7.10 -12.33 -12.05
C ARG A 25 -5.73 -12.12 -11.41
N CYS A 26 -5.73 -11.83 -10.13
CA CYS A 26 -4.50 -11.64 -9.38
C CYS A 26 -3.89 -13.01 -9.04
N LEU A 27 -2.69 -13.22 -9.55
CA LEU A 27 -1.89 -14.39 -9.18
C LEU A 27 -1.29 -14.15 -7.79
N GLY A 28 -1.14 -15.18 -7.00
CA GLY A 28 -0.80 -14.98 -5.64
C GLY A 28 0.27 -15.88 -5.07
N GLY A 29 0.38 -15.74 -3.77
CA GLY A 29 1.15 -16.61 -2.93
C GLY A 29 0.28 -17.77 -2.46
N ASN A 30 -0.29 -17.61 -1.28
CA ASN A 30 -1.22 -18.55 -0.68
C ASN A 30 -2.63 -17.96 -0.66
N ASP A 31 -3.64 -18.81 -0.69
CA ASP A 31 -5.05 -18.44 -0.55
C ASP A 31 -5.58 -17.45 -1.61
N GLU A 32 -5.06 -17.48 -2.80
CA GLU A 32 -5.46 -16.61 -3.93
C GLU A 32 -6.80 -17.01 -4.55
N TYR A 33 -7.20 -18.25 -4.36
CA TYR A 33 -8.46 -18.79 -4.88
C TYR A 33 -9.23 -19.54 -3.79
N VAL A 34 -10.50 -19.71 -4.03
CA VAL A 34 -11.43 -20.46 -3.18
C VAL A 34 -12.10 -21.52 -4.04
N HIS A 35 -12.20 -22.74 -3.52
CA HIS A 35 -12.94 -23.77 -4.22
C HIS A 35 -14.44 -23.49 -4.17
N ILE A 36 -15.16 -23.71 -5.25
CA ILE A 36 -16.59 -23.40 -5.36
C ILE A 36 -17.43 -24.08 -4.27
N SER A 37 -17.02 -25.26 -3.78
CA SER A 37 -17.70 -25.95 -2.71
C SER A 37 -17.63 -25.28 -1.33
N GLU A 38 -16.79 -24.23 -1.20
CA GLU A 38 -16.68 -23.44 0.01
C GLU A 38 -17.61 -22.21 0.01
N ILE A 39 -18.33 -22.00 -1.11
CA ILE A 39 -19.23 -20.85 -1.30
C ILE A 39 -20.68 -21.33 -1.18
N ASP A 40 -21.46 -20.65 -0.36
CA ASP A 40 -22.89 -20.94 -0.20
C ASP A 40 -23.75 -20.33 -1.31
N TYR A 41 -23.43 -19.10 -1.72
CA TYR A 41 -24.17 -18.37 -2.76
C TYR A 41 -23.24 -17.61 -3.69
N ILE A 42 -23.53 -17.66 -4.99
CA ILE A 42 -22.87 -16.85 -6.02
C ILE A 42 -23.89 -15.88 -6.58
N ILE A 43 -23.53 -14.62 -6.64
CA ILE A 43 -24.33 -13.56 -7.23
C ILE A 43 -23.63 -13.10 -8.51
N GLU A 44 -24.32 -13.21 -9.65
CA GLU A 44 -23.92 -12.57 -10.89
C GLU A 44 -24.42 -11.13 -10.85
N GLY A 45 -23.52 -10.18 -10.62
CA GLY A 45 -23.83 -8.75 -10.54
C GLY A 45 -23.95 -8.09 -11.91
N SER A 46 -24.04 -6.77 -11.91
CA SER A 46 -24.14 -5.96 -13.14
C SER A 46 -22.79 -5.75 -13.86
N ASN A 47 -21.73 -6.41 -13.43
CA ASN A 47 -20.37 -6.19 -13.93
C ASN A 47 -19.95 -4.70 -13.92
N THR A 48 -20.28 -4.01 -12.84
CA THR A 48 -19.90 -2.61 -12.67
C THR A 48 -18.39 -2.46 -12.76
N PRO A 49 -17.85 -1.46 -13.48
CA PRO A 49 -16.42 -1.18 -13.53
C PRO A 49 -15.84 -1.04 -12.11
N ILE A 50 -14.62 -1.53 -11.93
CA ILE A 50 -13.92 -1.39 -10.64
C ILE A 50 -13.67 0.09 -10.40
N PHE A 51 -13.77 0.52 -9.14
CA PHE A 51 -13.46 1.89 -8.76
C PHE A 51 -12.01 2.24 -9.15
N ALA A 52 -11.85 3.25 -9.98
CA ALA A 52 -10.56 3.81 -10.33
C ALA A 52 -10.29 5.07 -9.50
N THR A 53 -9.07 5.19 -8.98
CA THR A 53 -8.67 6.39 -8.24
C THR A 53 -8.63 7.61 -9.16
N PRO A 54 -9.15 8.76 -8.72
CA PRO A 54 -8.97 9.99 -9.47
C PRO A 54 -7.49 10.40 -9.49
N PRO A 55 -7.07 11.16 -10.50
CA PRO A 55 -5.71 11.71 -10.54
C PRO A 55 -5.38 12.47 -9.25
N SER A 56 -4.17 12.29 -8.75
CA SER A 56 -3.68 13.07 -7.61
C SER A 56 -3.56 14.55 -7.96
N ALA A 57 -3.86 15.43 -7.00
CA ALA A 57 -3.59 16.85 -7.14
C ALA A 57 -2.07 17.09 -7.33
N ALA A 58 -1.73 18.22 -7.97
CA ALA A 58 -0.33 18.63 -8.07
C ALA A 58 0.25 18.87 -6.66
N PRO A 59 1.48 18.40 -6.38
CA PRO A 59 2.10 18.57 -5.08
C PRO A 59 2.43 20.05 -4.81
N THR A 60 2.36 20.44 -3.56
CA THR A 60 2.83 21.76 -3.11
C THR A 60 4.36 21.82 -3.09
N PRO A 61 4.97 23.02 -3.06
CA PRO A 61 6.41 23.18 -2.89
C PRO A 61 6.93 22.53 -1.59
N GLU A 62 6.15 22.61 -0.51
CA GLU A 62 6.47 22.02 0.79
C GLU A 62 6.47 20.48 0.70
N GLU A 63 5.45 19.88 0.10
CA GLU A 63 5.38 18.44 -0.13
C GLU A 63 6.55 17.95 -0.99
N THR A 64 6.89 18.69 -2.04
CA THR A 64 8.04 18.37 -2.90
C THR A 64 9.35 18.40 -2.10
N LYS A 65 9.52 19.38 -1.21
CA LYS A 65 10.71 19.49 -0.37
C LYS A 65 10.80 18.34 0.65
N ILE A 66 9.68 18.01 1.31
CA ILE A 66 9.61 16.86 2.23
C ILE A 66 9.96 15.57 1.50
N ALA A 67 9.37 15.35 0.33
CA ALA A 67 9.65 14.19 -0.49
C ALA A 67 11.14 14.10 -0.88
N GLY A 68 11.77 15.23 -1.21
CA GLY A 68 13.22 15.30 -1.47
C GLY A 68 14.06 14.77 -0.31
N PHE A 69 13.77 15.19 0.91
CA PHE A 69 14.48 14.69 2.11
C PHE A 69 14.29 13.18 2.34
N ILE A 70 13.12 12.65 2.02
CA ILE A 70 12.87 11.20 2.13
C ILE A 70 13.63 10.46 1.04
N MET A 71 13.64 10.95 -0.20
CA MET A 71 14.35 10.34 -1.32
C MET A 71 15.85 10.18 -1.05
N GLU A 72 16.50 11.16 -0.42
CA GLU A 72 17.91 11.09 -0.02
C GLU A 72 18.23 9.93 0.94
N GLN A 73 17.21 9.36 1.58
CA GLN A 73 17.35 8.30 2.56
C GLN A 73 17.11 6.89 1.99
N ILE A 74 16.72 6.78 0.72
CA ILE A 74 16.36 5.51 0.09
C ILE A 74 17.56 4.98 -0.71
N PRO A 75 18.13 3.83 -0.36
CA PRO A 75 19.23 3.25 -1.11
C PRO A 75 18.76 2.38 -2.28
N ASP A 76 19.68 2.05 -3.18
CA ASP A 76 19.50 0.98 -4.16
C ASP A 76 19.13 -0.35 -3.49
N GLY A 77 18.22 -1.08 -4.07
CA GLY A 77 17.76 -2.37 -3.57
C GLY A 77 16.84 -2.28 -2.36
N ALA A 78 16.36 -1.09 -2.00
CA ALA A 78 15.38 -0.91 -0.93
C ALA A 78 14.08 -1.67 -1.25
N CYS A 79 13.48 -2.26 -0.22
CA CYS A 79 12.14 -2.82 -0.30
C CYS A 79 11.12 -1.76 0.14
N ILE A 80 10.18 -1.42 -0.73
CA ILE A 80 9.32 -0.23 -0.59
C ILE A 80 7.90 -0.63 -0.19
N GLN A 81 7.35 0.08 0.80
CA GLN A 81 5.91 0.15 1.09
C GLN A 81 5.43 1.59 0.92
N LEU A 82 4.37 1.76 0.16
CA LEU A 82 3.65 3.01 -0.01
C LEU A 82 2.26 2.90 0.59
N GLY A 83 1.95 3.77 1.55
CA GLY A 83 0.62 3.92 2.10
C GLY A 83 -0.30 4.75 1.21
N ILE A 84 -1.52 5.03 1.70
CA ILE A 84 -2.50 5.88 1.03
C ILE A 84 -2.20 7.34 1.36
N GLY A 85 -2.21 8.23 0.35
CA GLY A 85 -2.12 9.66 0.58
C GLY A 85 -1.23 10.40 -0.42
N ALA A 86 -1.18 11.72 -0.28
CA ALA A 86 -0.46 12.60 -1.20
C ALA A 86 1.06 12.33 -1.19
N MET A 87 1.64 12.17 0.00
CA MET A 87 3.10 11.97 0.12
C MET A 87 3.55 10.61 -0.45
N PRO A 88 2.93 9.45 -0.14
CA PRO A 88 3.25 8.20 -0.81
C PRO A 88 3.11 8.25 -2.34
N ASN A 89 2.08 8.93 -2.86
CA ASN A 89 1.88 9.08 -4.30
C ASN A 89 2.98 9.93 -4.95
N LEU A 90 3.36 11.05 -4.32
CA LEU A 90 4.45 11.90 -4.79
C LEU A 90 5.79 11.15 -4.79
N LEU A 91 6.11 10.50 -3.67
CA LEU A 91 7.34 9.70 -3.55
C LEU A 91 7.38 8.55 -4.55
N GLY A 92 6.26 7.88 -4.79
CA GLY A 92 6.17 6.85 -5.81
C GLY A 92 6.49 7.36 -7.21
N THR A 93 6.05 8.57 -7.56
CA THR A 93 6.40 9.24 -8.83
C THR A 93 7.90 9.58 -8.86
N MET A 94 8.44 10.15 -7.79
CA MET A 94 9.87 10.48 -7.71
C MET A 94 10.76 9.23 -7.76
N LEU A 95 10.37 8.13 -7.13
CA LEU A 95 11.07 6.84 -7.21
C LEU A 95 11.11 6.32 -8.65
N ALA A 96 10.01 6.43 -9.38
CA ALA A 96 9.96 6.03 -10.79
C ALA A 96 10.90 6.87 -11.66
N ASP A 97 11.07 8.15 -11.33
CA ASP A 97 11.94 9.09 -12.09
C ASP A 97 13.40 9.14 -11.59
N SER A 98 13.72 8.46 -10.49
CA SER A 98 15.04 8.47 -9.87
C SER A 98 16.05 7.58 -10.61
N ASP A 99 17.34 7.67 -10.23
CA ASP A 99 18.39 6.76 -10.67
C ASP A 99 18.49 5.48 -9.85
N LEU A 100 17.61 5.28 -8.85
CA LEU A 100 17.59 4.11 -8.00
C LEU A 100 17.33 2.83 -8.79
N LYS A 101 17.92 1.73 -8.31
CA LYS A 101 17.91 0.42 -8.99
C LYS A 101 17.54 -0.70 -8.03
N ASP A 102 17.09 -1.81 -8.60
CA ASP A 102 16.81 -3.07 -7.90
C ASP A 102 15.82 -2.93 -6.74
N LEU A 103 14.87 -2.01 -6.84
CA LEU A 103 13.84 -1.85 -5.81
C LEU A 103 12.98 -3.11 -5.69
N GLY A 104 12.53 -3.40 -4.48
CA GLY A 104 11.55 -4.43 -4.17
C GLY A 104 10.25 -3.82 -3.67
N VAL A 105 9.18 -4.61 -3.69
CA VAL A 105 7.87 -4.23 -3.16
C VAL A 105 7.39 -5.27 -2.15
N GLN A 106 7.17 -4.82 -0.93
CA GLN A 106 6.42 -5.49 0.13
C GLN A 106 5.45 -4.48 0.70
N SER A 107 4.19 -4.54 0.29
CA SER A 107 3.20 -3.52 0.62
C SER A 107 1.84 -4.13 0.89
N GLU A 108 1.04 -3.52 1.73
CA GLU A 108 -0.36 -3.92 1.87
C GLU A 108 -1.12 -3.56 0.60
N MET A 109 -0.96 -2.33 0.12
CA MET A 109 -1.61 -1.81 -1.08
C MET A 109 -0.65 -1.83 -2.27
N PHE A 110 -1.14 -2.27 -3.43
CA PHE A 110 -0.51 -2.05 -4.73
C PHE A 110 -1.17 -0.84 -5.41
N CYS A 111 -0.39 0.02 -6.08
CA CYS A 111 -0.89 1.26 -6.65
C CYS A 111 -0.15 1.66 -7.95
N ASP A 112 -0.66 2.67 -8.64
CA ASP A 112 -0.13 3.19 -9.91
C ASP A 112 1.37 3.50 -9.89
N ALA A 113 1.89 3.93 -8.75
CA ALA A 113 3.30 4.24 -8.60
C ALA A 113 4.21 3.03 -8.88
N TYR A 114 3.79 1.84 -8.45
CA TYR A 114 4.55 0.62 -8.72
C TYR A 114 4.53 0.23 -10.20
N VAL A 115 3.42 0.43 -10.90
CA VAL A 115 3.34 0.20 -12.36
C VAL A 115 4.36 1.08 -13.07
N LYS A 116 4.37 2.38 -12.77
CA LYS A 116 5.35 3.34 -13.33
C LYS A 116 6.80 2.95 -13.02
N MET A 117 7.07 2.47 -11.80
CA MET A 117 8.41 1.98 -11.44
C MET A 117 8.79 0.72 -12.24
N TYR A 118 7.84 -0.18 -12.51
CA TYR A 118 8.07 -1.35 -13.38
C TYR A 118 8.38 -0.94 -14.81
N GLU A 119 7.60 -0.05 -15.39
CA GLU A 119 7.80 0.47 -16.75
C GLU A 119 9.17 1.13 -16.95
N LYS A 120 9.66 1.79 -15.90
CA LYS A 120 11.00 2.43 -15.89
C LYS A 120 12.12 1.49 -15.42
N GLY A 121 11.83 0.21 -15.22
CA GLY A 121 12.83 -0.80 -14.83
C GLY A 121 13.43 -0.60 -13.44
N LYS A 122 12.73 0.09 -12.53
CA LYS A 122 13.19 0.34 -11.15
C LYS A 122 12.97 -0.85 -10.23
N ILE A 123 11.89 -1.62 -10.45
CA ILE A 123 11.51 -2.76 -9.63
C ILE A 123 12.02 -4.05 -10.28
N THR A 124 12.89 -4.76 -9.56
CA THR A 124 13.33 -6.11 -9.92
C THR A 124 12.91 -7.14 -8.88
N ASN A 125 12.65 -6.71 -7.65
CA ASN A 125 12.42 -7.57 -6.48
C ASN A 125 13.57 -8.58 -6.22
N ALA A 126 14.72 -8.42 -6.87
CA ALA A 126 15.83 -9.39 -6.81
C ALA A 126 16.52 -9.43 -5.44
N ARG A 127 16.43 -8.33 -4.67
CA ARG A 127 17.08 -8.20 -3.35
C ARG A 127 16.13 -8.48 -2.18
N LYS A 128 14.91 -8.92 -2.43
CA LYS A 128 13.99 -9.34 -1.36
C LYS A 128 14.50 -10.60 -0.66
N ALA A 129 14.26 -10.74 0.64
CA ALA A 129 14.63 -11.91 1.42
C ALA A 129 13.78 -13.15 1.07
N TYR A 130 12.55 -12.95 0.65
CA TYR A 130 11.59 -13.96 0.18
C TYR A 130 10.69 -13.36 -0.89
N ASP A 131 9.89 -14.17 -1.57
CA ASP A 131 9.13 -13.78 -2.76
C ASP A 131 10.02 -13.04 -3.77
N ILE A 132 11.22 -13.58 -3.99
CA ILE A 132 12.22 -13.02 -4.89
C ILE A 132 11.62 -12.90 -6.29
N ASN A 133 11.88 -11.77 -6.96
CA ASN A 133 11.35 -11.41 -8.27
C ASN A 133 9.83 -11.17 -8.30
N LYS A 134 9.17 -11.03 -7.15
CA LYS A 134 7.74 -10.74 -7.07
C LYS A 134 7.44 -9.55 -6.15
N SER A 135 6.58 -8.66 -6.61
CA SER A 135 5.94 -7.66 -5.75
C SER A 135 4.85 -8.32 -4.93
N THR A 136 4.97 -8.26 -3.60
CA THR A 136 4.01 -8.87 -2.68
C THR A 136 3.06 -7.80 -2.15
N TYR A 137 1.76 -8.03 -2.28
CA TYR A 137 0.72 -7.10 -1.84
C TYR A 137 -0.55 -7.85 -1.41
N SER A 138 -1.47 -7.15 -0.77
CA SER A 138 -2.72 -7.73 -0.27
C SER A 138 -3.96 -7.22 -1.01
N PHE A 139 -4.01 -5.93 -1.35
CA PHE A 139 -5.07 -5.35 -2.16
C PHE A 139 -4.51 -4.30 -3.13
N CYS A 140 -5.33 -3.89 -4.08
CA CYS A 140 -4.97 -2.86 -5.05
C CYS A 140 -5.95 -1.69 -5.00
N LEU A 141 -5.41 -0.49 -5.15
CA LEU A 141 -6.16 0.73 -5.36
C LEU A 141 -5.40 1.58 -6.39
N GLY A 142 -5.96 1.72 -7.58
CA GLY A 142 -5.28 2.41 -8.67
C GLY A 142 -6.22 2.77 -9.81
N THR A 143 -5.64 3.13 -10.94
CA THR A 143 -6.34 3.37 -12.21
C THR A 143 -6.61 2.03 -12.94
N GLN A 144 -7.33 2.09 -14.05
CA GLN A 144 -7.56 0.93 -14.90
C GLN A 144 -6.24 0.28 -15.36
N GLU A 145 -5.23 1.11 -15.67
CA GLU A 145 -3.90 0.64 -16.06
C GLU A 145 -3.25 -0.26 -15.00
N THR A 146 -3.43 0.08 -13.73
CA THR A 146 -2.93 -0.76 -12.63
C THR A 146 -3.68 -2.09 -12.54
N TYR A 147 -4.99 -2.10 -12.75
CA TYR A 147 -5.77 -3.33 -12.78
C TYR A 147 -5.39 -4.22 -13.97
N ASP A 148 -5.19 -3.63 -15.15
CA ASP A 148 -4.73 -4.34 -16.35
C ASP A 148 -3.31 -4.90 -16.15
N PHE A 149 -2.42 -4.16 -15.48
CA PHE A 149 -1.08 -4.63 -15.12
C PHE A 149 -1.10 -5.84 -14.18
N LEU A 150 -2.06 -5.91 -13.26
CA LEU A 150 -2.16 -7.01 -12.29
C LEU A 150 -2.81 -8.27 -12.88
N ASP A 151 -3.55 -8.15 -14.00
CA ASP A 151 -4.25 -9.30 -14.57
C ASP A 151 -3.28 -10.36 -15.10
N ASN A 152 -3.36 -11.55 -14.53
CA ASN A 152 -2.50 -12.69 -14.84
C ASN A 152 -0.98 -12.39 -14.82
N ASN A 153 -0.53 -11.44 -14.00
CA ASN A 153 0.86 -11.01 -13.97
C ASN A 153 1.70 -11.83 -12.98
N PRO A 154 2.66 -12.66 -13.44
CA PRO A 154 3.49 -13.50 -12.57
C PRO A 154 4.54 -12.71 -11.78
N LEU A 155 4.78 -11.42 -12.09
CA LEU A 155 5.67 -10.54 -11.33
C LEU A 155 5.04 -10.06 -10.03
N CYS A 156 3.75 -10.30 -9.84
CA CYS A 156 2.99 -9.88 -8.68
C CYS A 156 2.47 -11.07 -7.89
N ALA A 157 2.39 -10.93 -6.58
CA ALA A 157 1.85 -11.93 -5.67
C ALA A 157 0.82 -11.29 -4.74
N SER A 158 -0.46 -11.57 -4.99
CA SER A 158 -1.56 -11.20 -4.11
C SER A 158 -1.63 -12.18 -2.94
N CYS A 159 -1.33 -11.72 -1.74
CA CYS A 159 -1.28 -12.54 -0.53
C CYS A 159 -2.31 -12.08 0.50
N THR A 160 -2.56 -12.91 1.48
CA THR A 160 -3.43 -12.54 2.62
C THR A 160 -2.76 -11.44 3.46
N VAL A 161 -3.56 -10.60 4.11
CA VAL A 161 -3.06 -9.48 4.92
C VAL A 161 -2.15 -9.95 6.08
N ASN A 162 -2.45 -11.09 6.69
CA ASN A 162 -1.60 -11.66 7.74
C ASN A 162 -0.23 -12.15 7.22
N TYR A 163 -0.09 -12.33 5.91
CA TYR A 163 1.18 -12.61 5.26
C TYR A 163 1.94 -11.32 4.93
N THR A 164 1.26 -10.34 4.30
CA THR A 164 1.89 -9.09 3.85
C THR A 164 2.26 -8.16 5.00
N ASN A 165 1.38 -8.07 6.01
CA ASN A 165 1.50 -7.13 7.12
C ASN A 165 2.17 -7.71 8.36
N ASN A 166 2.70 -8.93 8.29
CA ASN A 166 3.41 -9.51 9.43
C ASN A 166 4.74 -8.78 9.69
N PRO A 167 4.91 -8.08 10.84
CA PRO A 167 6.11 -7.28 11.11
C PRO A 167 7.40 -8.09 11.06
N ASN A 168 7.38 -9.35 11.51
CA ASN A 168 8.56 -10.21 11.47
C ASN A 168 8.95 -10.57 10.03
N ARG A 169 7.99 -10.73 9.13
CA ARG A 169 8.25 -10.97 7.71
C ARG A 169 8.75 -9.71 7.02
N ILE A 170 8.13 -8.57 7.29
CA ILE A 170 8.55 -7.26 6.77
C ILE A 170 10.01 -6.98 7.17
N ALA A 171 10.37 -7.24 8.42
CA ALA A 171 11.71 -7.04 8.96
C ALA A 171 12.80 -7.92 8.31
N MET A 172 12.42 -9.00 7.62
CA MET A 172 13.40 -9.85 6.92
C MET A 172 14.00 -9.20 5.68
N HIS A 173 13.30 -8.23 5.07
CA HIS A 173 13.83 -7.49 3.93
C HIS A 173 14.84 -6.44 4.41
N ASP A 174 16.09 -6.52 3.95
CA ASP A 174 17.07 -5.44 4.19
C ASP A 174 16.59 -4.14 3.54
N ASN A 175 16.88 -3.00 4.17
CA ASN A 175 16.48 -1.67 3.71
C ASN A 175 14.97 -1.56 3.44
N MET A 176 14.15 -2.06 4.34
CA MET A 176 12.70 -1.88 4.25
C MET A 176 12.34 -0.41 4.49
N ILE A 177 11.74 0.23 3.53
CA ILE A 177 11.33 1.63 3.57
C ILE A 177 9.80 1.71 3.58
N ALA A 178 9.25 2.07 4.73
CA ALA A 178 7.82 2.28 4.91
C ALA A 178 7.47 3.77 4.84
N ILE A 179 6.56 4.15 3.96
CA ILE A 179 6.18 5.55 3.72
C ILE A 179 4.67 5.69 3.88
N ASN A 180 4.24 6.44 4.89
CA ASN A 180 2.83 6.62 5.22
C ASN A 180 2.49 8.08 5.50
N ASN A 181 1.25 8.47 5.19
CA ASN A 181 0.67 9.72 5.65
C ASN A 181 0.09 9.55 7.05
N ILE A 182 0.18 10.62 7.84
CA ILE A 182 -0.51 10.74 9.13
C ILE A 182 -1.39 11.98 9.14
N LEU A 183 -2.31 12.06 10.08
CA LEU A 183 -3.21 13.19 10.23
C LEU A 183 -2.71 14.19 11.26
N GLU A 184 -2.29 13.70 12.42
CA GLU A 184 -1.91 14.52 13.57
C GLU A 184 -0.75 13.86 14.33
N VAL A 185 0.05 14.67 15.01
CA VAL A 185 1.09 14.21 15.95
C VAL A 185 1.10 15.13 17.16
N ASP A 186 1.25 14.59 18.36
CA ASP A 186 1.41 15.40 19.55
C ASP A 186 2.90 15.73 19.85
N LEU A 187 3.14 16.61 20.82
CA LEU A 187 4.49 17.01 21.23
C LEU A 187 5.30 15.88 21.87
N LEU A 188 4.66 14.75 22.20
CA LEU A 188 5.30 13.54 22.72
C LEU A 188 5.51 12.50 21.62
N THR A 189 5.35 12.89 20.34
CA THR A 189 5.52 12.05 19.15
C THR A 189 4.50 10.92 19.01
N GLN A 190 3.36 11.00 19.69
CA GLN A 190 2.24 10.09 19.46
C GLN A 190 1.51 10.48 18.18
N VAL A 191 1.30 9.51 17.28
CA VAL A 191 0.78 9.73 15.94
C VAL A 191 -0.66 9.24 15.84
N CYS A 192 -1.52 10.03 15.20
CA CYS A 192 -2.85 9.62 14.80
C CYS A 192 -3.00 9.64 13.29
N SER A 193 -3.49 8.53 12.72
CA SER A 193 -3.76 8.37 11.29
C SER A 193 -5.23 8.02 11.00
N GLU A 194 -6.03 7.73 12.02
CA GLU A 194 -7.39 7.20 11.88
C GLU A 194 -8.49 8.21 12.24
N SER A 195 -8.14 9.27 12.97
CA SER A 195 -9.11 10.31 13.35
C SER A 195 -8.55 11.72 13.20
N SER A 196 -9.45 12.69 13.11
CA SER A 196 -9.12 14.13 13.20
C SER A 196 -9.91 14.70 14.37
N GLY A 197 -9.23 15.06 15.44
CA GLY A 197 -9.84 15.36 16.72
C GLY A 197 -10.70 14.17 17.19
N LEU A 198 -11.97 14.43 17.50
CA LEU A 198 -12.92 13.39 17.97
C LEU A 198 -13.61 12.62 16.85
N ARG A 199 -13.34 12.94 15.58
CA ARG A 199 -13.99 12.31 14.44
C ARG A 199 -13.16 11.16 13.90
N GLN A 200 -13.64 9.93 14.04
CA GLN A 200 -13.07 8.77 13.37
C GLN A 200 -13.24 8.88 11.86
N ILE A 201 -12.16 8.67 11.09
CA ILE A 201 -12.09 8.77 9.62
C ILE A 201 -11.96 7.39 9.01
N SER A 202 -11.12 6.53 9.57
CA SER A 202 -10.82 5.19 9.03
C SER A 202 -10.58 4.17 10.15
N GLY A 203 -10.38 2.91 9.75
CA GLY A 203 -9.77 1.90 10.62
C GLY A 203 -8.24 2.05 10.63
N THR A 204 -7.56 1.23 11.41
CA THR A 204 -6.10 1.29 11.63
C THR A 204 -5.27 0.93 10.40
N GLY A 205 -5.73 0.00 9.54
CA GLY A 205 -4.93 -0.51 8.43
C GLY A 205 -3.61 -1.15 8.88
N GLY A 206 -2.64 -1.19 7.98
CA GLY A 206 -1.33 -1.83 8.19
C GLY A 206 -0.19 -0.89 8.57
N GLN A 207 -0.45 0.40 8.82
CA GLN A 207 0.61 1.37 9.08
C GLN A 207 1.54 0.94 10.21
N LEU A 208 0.98 0.51 11.34
CA LEU A 208 1.77 0.10 12.51
C LEU A 208 2.64 -1.13 12.21
N ASP A 209 2.10 -2.11 11.48
CA ASP A 209 2.82 -3.33 11.11
C ASP A 209 4.06 -3.00 10.27
N PHE A 210 3.92 -2.10 9.29
CA PHE A 210 5.02 -1.68 8.43
C PHE A 210 6.02 -0.78 9.16
N VAL A 211 5.59 0.09 10.07
CA VAL A 211 6.49 0.88 10.93
C VAL A 211 7.34 -0.03 11.80
N ILE A 212 6.73 -0.99 12.48
CA ILE A 212 7.45 -1.97 13.32
C ILE A 212 8.40 -2.81 12.46
N GLY A 213 7.91 -3.34 11.34
CA GLY A 213 8.71 -4.15 10.44
C GLY A 213 9.91 -3.41 9.88
N ALA A 214 9.73 -2.17 9.41
CA ALA A 214 10.82 -1.33 8.92
C ALA A 214 11.82 -0.96 10.03
N PHE A 215 11.36 -0.70 11.25
CA PHE A 215 12.22 -0.43 12.41
C PHE A 215 13.15 -1.61 12.72
N HIS A 216 12.66 -2.84 12.63
CA HIS A 216 13.44 -4.04 12.88
C HIS A 216 14.24 -4.53 11.66
N SER A 217 14.00 -3.99 10.48
CA SER A 217 14.74 -4.32 9.26
C SER A 217 16.16 -3.75 9.32
N LYS A 218 17.15 -4.52 8.88
CA LYS A 218 18.52 -4.04 8.76
C LYS A 218 18.61 -2.93 7.71
N GLY A 219 18.94 -1.71 8.13
CA GLY A 219 18.95 -0.52 7.29
C GLY A 219 17.56 0.03 6.96
N GLY A 220 16.52 -0.54 7.56
CA GLY A 220 15.15 -0.13 7.36
C GLY A 220 14.81 1.24 7.98
N LYS A 221 13.82 1.92 7.43
CA LYS A 221 13.34 3.22 7.89
C LYS A 221 11.83 3.33 7.69
N ALA A 222 11.16 3.98 8.64
CA ALA A 222 9.75 4.34 8.52
C ALA A 222 9.61 5.86 8.47
N PHE A 223 8.88 6.36 7.48
CA PHE A 223 8.58 7.77 7.30
C PHE A 223 7.08 8.00 7.49
N LEU A 224 6.76 8.89 8.41
CA LEU A 224 5.41 9.36 8.68
C LEU A 224 5.37 10.83 8.31
N ALA A 225 4.67 11.16 7.22
CA ALA A 225 4.68 12.50 6.65
C ALA A 225 3.29 13.12 6.68
N PHE A 226 3.23 14.43 6.94
CA PHE A 226 1.99 15.19 6.98
C PHE A 226 2.26 16.68 6.80
N SER A 227 1.20 17.45 6.50
CA SER A 227 1.24 18.90 6.58
C SER A 227 0.95 19.32 8.01
N SER A 228 1.88 20.03 8.66
CA SER A 228 1.77 20.46 10.06
C SER A 228 0.62 21.42 10.32
N THR A 229 0.04 22.00 9.26
CA THR A 229 -1.09 22.91 9.31
C THR A 229 -2.13 22.59 8.25
N TYR A 230 -3.36 23.04 8.47
CA TYR A 230 -4.43 23.00 7.49
C TYR A 230 -5.34 24.24 7.63
N LYS A 231 -6.13 24.54 6.61
CA LYS A 231 -7.18 25.55 6.70
C LYS A 231 -8.50 24.92 7.08
N ASP A 232 -9.14 25.44 8.12
CA ASP A 232 -10.50 25.05 8.48
C ASP A 232 -11.56 25.56 7.46
N LYS A 233 -12.83 25.29 7.72
CA LYS A 233 -13.92 25.69 6.83
C LYS A 233 -14.10 27.20 6.73
N GLU A 234 -13.68 27.95 7.74
CA GLU A 234 -13.69 29.42 7.80
C GLU A 234 -12.42 30.01 7.16
N GLY A 235 -11.44 29.21 6.76
CA GLY A 235 -10.20 29.64 6.15
C GLY A 235 -9.07 29.95 7.15
N ASN A 236 -9.28 29.71 8.45
CA ASN A 236 -8.25 29.93 9.47
C ASN A 236 -7.21 28.81 9.46
N MET A 237 -5.94 29.18 9.69
CA MET A 237 -4.88 28.19 9.83
C MET A 237 -4.99 27.47 11.18
N GLN A 238 -5.02 26.17 11.14
CA GLN A 238 -5.04 25.27 12.30
C GLN A 238 -3.78 24.42 12.32
N SER A 239 -3.29 24.08 13.53
CA SER A 239 -2.17 23.15 13.72
C SER A 239 -2.66 21.69 13.68
N ARG A 240 -1.76 20.79 13.28
CA ARG A 240 -1.88 19.33 13.42
C ARG A 240 -0.83 18.76 14.37
N ILE A 241 -0.20 19.64 15.10
CA ILE A 241 0.75 19.33 16.17
C ILE A 241 0.16 19.78 17.49
#